data_ca1b6d5d6d697f52c35f6e36158f4605
#
_entry.id   ca1b6d5d6d697f52c35f6e36158f4605
#
_cell.length_a   1.000
_cell.length_b   1.000
_cell.length_c   1.000
_cell.angle_alpha   90.00
_cell.angle_beta   90.00
_cell.angle_gamma   90.00
#
_symmetry.space_group_name_H-M   'P 1'
#
loop_
_entity.id
_entity.type
_entity.pdbx_description
1 polymer ?
#
loop_
_entity_poly.entity_id
_entity_poly.type
_entity_poly.pdbx_seq_one_letter_code
_entity_poly.pdbx_strand_id
1 'polypeptide(L)'
;MTKANFSNSLPLFWGHAQAALHNQIGMAIDVLLGLQWGDEGKGKVVDFLAPNYDIIARFQGGPNAGHTLRIEGKKFVLHTIPSGIFRKELVNLIGNGVVVDPITLVKELDQLSAIGVDYADRLLLARKAHLILPTHRYIDAASEQAKGKEKIGSTLKGIGPTYMDKTGRNGLRVGDLMLPDFHARYEALKEKHLTIAKLYPTIDFDLEAEEQRWMECIETLRSLRQVDCEYYVAEALRRGKRILAEGAQGSMLDIDFGTYPFVTSSNTISAGVCTGLGVAPSAIGEVIGITKAYCTRVGSGPFPTELEDEMGAFLRAEGSEFGATTGRPRRCGWIDLPQLRYTIMLNGVTQLAVTKVDVLNRIREINVATHYHYDGADNDQLPFDLCQTKVTPIYKGYQGWEQSLDDAKVYQDLPVATQSFLGALESALKTPIRMVSIGPEREKLIVKTT
;
A
#
# COMPACT_ATOMS: atom_id res chain seq x y z
N MET A 1 -41.69 19.73 53.32
CA MET A 1 -40.44 19.66 52.54
C MET A 1 -40.38 18.30 51.93
N THR A 2 -40.90 18.15 50.73
CA THR A 2 -41.06 16.89 50.00
C THR A 2 -39.97 16.79 48.92
N LYS A 3 -39.08 15.78 49.01
CA LYS A 3 -38.08 15.48 48.00
C LYS A 3 -38.79 14.76 46.83
N ALA A 4 -38.75 15.39 45.65
CA ALA A 4 -39.16 14.74 44.42
C ALA A 4 -38.05 13.85 43.89
N ASN A 5 -38.33 12.56 43.81
CA ASN A 5 -37.51 11.57 43.10
C ASN A 5 -37.79 11.68 41.58
N PHE A 6 -36.80 12.15 40.79
CA PHE A 6 -36.82 11.99 39.37
C PHE A 6 -36.19 10.65 39.01
N SER A 7 -37.01 9.68 38.68
CA SER A 7 -36.57 8.42 38.02
C SER A 7 -36.34 8.71 36.52
N ASN A 8 -35.10 8.74 36.13
CA ASN A 8 -34.70 8.75 34.70
C ASN A 8 -34.91 7.38 34.06
N SER A 9 -36.03 7.15 33.43
CA SER A 9 -36.21 6.12 32.44
C SER A 9 -36.20 6.78 31.04
N LEU A 10 -35.01 6.88 30.42
CA LEU A 10 -34.90 7.14 29.00
C LEU A 10 -35.19 5.84 28.23
N PRO A 11 -36.03 5.87 27.21
CA PRO A 11 -36.48 4.66 26.56
C PRO A 11 -35.41 4.07 25.64
N LEU A 12 -35.37 2.74 25.61
CA LEU A 12 -34.59 1.83 24.74
C LEU A 12 -34.80 2.03 23.22
N PHE A 13 -35.24 3.19 22.77
CA PHE A 13 -35.50 3.48 21.34
C PHE A 13 -34.25 3.76 20.50
N TRP A 14 -33.11 4.07 21.14
CA TRP A 14 -31.87 4.42 20.40
C TRP A 14 -31.13 3.20 19.84
N GLY A 15 -31.25 2.04 20.48
CA GLY A 15 -30.55 0.83 20.03
C GLY A 15 -31.07 0.25 18.71
N HIS A 16 -32.39 0.32 18.49
CA HIS A 16 -33.01 -0.19 17.26
C HIS A 16 -32.86 0.79 16.08
N ALA A 17 -32.84 2.09 16.33
CA ALA A 17 -32.59 3.10 15.31
C ALA A 17 -31.12 3.07 14.83
N GLN A 18 -30.16 2.85 15.73
CA GLN A 18 -28.75 2.68 15.35
C GLN A 18 -28.50 1.39 14.57
N ALA A 19 -29.13 0.27 14.95
CA ALA A 19 -29.05 -0.98 14.20
C ALA A 19 -29.76 -0.88 12.84
N ALA A 20 -30.88 -0.17 12.75
CA ALA A 20 -31.57 0.11 11.47
C ALA A 20 -30.79 1.10 10.58
N LEU A 21 -30.12 2.10 11.17
CA LEU A 21 -29.20 2.99 10.45
C LEU A 21 -27.96 2.23 9.96
N HIS A 22 -27.39 1.34 10.76
CA HIS A 22 -26.28 0.47 10.34
C HIS A 22 -26.71 -0.51 9.25
N ASN A 23 -27.93 -1.05 9.28
CA ASN A 23 -28.47 -1.90 8.22
C ASN A 23 -28.90 -1.12 6.95
N GLN A 24 -29.12 0.18 7.02
CA GLN A 24 -29.32 1.03 5.84
C GLN A 24 -28.01 1.59 5.25
N ILE A 25 -26.89 1.55 6.01
CA ILE A 25 -25.53 1.82 5.51
C ILE A 25 -24.82 0.46 5.32
N GLY A 26 -25.51 -0.49 4.71
CA GLY A 26 -25.00 -1.83 4.41
C GLY A 26 -24.00 -1.87 3.25
N MET A 27 -23.10 -0.86 3.13
CA MET A 27 -22.19 -0.77 2.00
C MET A 27 -20.90 -0.10 2.46
N ALA A 28 -19.98 -0.95 2.88
CA ALA A 28 -18.67 -0.52 3.34
C ALA A 28 -17.64 -0.69 2.23
N ILE A 29 -16.61 0.13 2.28
CA ILE A 29 -15.40 -0.02 1.49
C ILE A 29 -14.44 -0.86 2.31
N ASP A 30 -14.12 -2.06 1.83
CA ASP A 30 -13.07 -2.85 2.44
C ASP A 30 -11.70 -2.31 2.02
N VAL A 31 -10.76 -2.30 2.94
CA VAL A 31 -9.42 -1.76 2.73
C VAL A 31 -8.40 -2.89 2.79
N LEU A 32 -7.51 -2.94 1.80
CA LEU A 32 -6.40 -3.87 1.80
C LEU A 32 -5.08 -3.08 1.76
N LEU A 33 -4.24 -3.28 2.76
CA LEU A 33 -2.99 -2.52 2.89
C LEU A 33 -1.86 -3.36 3.48
N GLY A 34 -0.61 -2.93 3.25
CA GLY A 34 0.58 -3.54 3.82
C GLY A 34 0.85 -3.00 5.23
N LEU A 35 1.23 -3.88 6.14
CA LEU A 35 1.52 -3.51 7.53
C LEU A 35 3.01 -3.22 7.79
N GLN A 36 3.90 -3.58 6.88
CA GLN A 36 5.35 -3.44 7.01
C GLN A 36 5.88 -2.27 6.14
N TRP A 37 7.03 -2.42 5.51
CA TRP A 37 7.67 -1.42 4.62
C TRP A 37 7.39 -1.65 3.13
N GLY A 38 6.25 -2.20 2.79
CA GLY A 38 5.89 -2.52 1.41
C GLY A 38 6.33 -3.92 0.99
N ASP A 39 5.99 -4.28 -0.25
CA ASP A 39 6.33 -5.58 -0.86
C ASP A 39 5.74 -6.81 -0.14
N GLU A 40 4.68 -6.64 0.65
CA GLU A 40 4.00 -7.72 1.39
C GLU A 40 3.21 -8.68 0.48
N GLY A 41 3.11 -8.41 -0.82
CA GLY A 41 2.37 -9.26 -1.77
C GLY A 41 0.90 -8.83 -1.95
N LYS A 42 0.59 -7.56 -1.75
CA LYS A 42 -0.77 -6.98 -1.86
C LYS A 42 -1.48 -7.36 -3.17
N GLY A 43 -0.83 -7.20 -4.31
CA GLY A 43 -1.45 -7.48 -5.62
C GLY A 43 -2.01 -8.89 -5.74
N LYS A 44 -1.30 -9.92 -5.24
CA LYS A 44 -1.79 -11.31 -5.21
C LYS A 44 -3.08 -11.44 -4.39
N VAL A 45 -3.11 -10.83 -3.20
CA VAL A 45 -4.29 -10.93 -2.31
C VAL A 45 -5.46 -10.14 -2.88
N VAL A 46 -5.21 -8.96 -3.50
CA VAL A 46 -6.25 -8.22 -4.23
C VAL A 46 -6.83 -9.07 -5.35
N ASP A 47 -5.99 -9.65 -6.19
CA ASP A 47 -6.46 -10.49 -7.31
C ASP A 47 -7.25 -11.72 -6.84
N PHE A 48 -6.86 -12.32 -5.71
CA PHE A 48 -7.60 -13.42 -5.09
C PHE A 48 -8.99 -12.97 -4.60
N LEU A 49 -9.06 -11.83 -3.92
CA LEU A 49 -10.31 -11.30 -3.35
C LEU A 49 -11.22 -10.63 -4.39
N ALA A 50 -10.66 -10.19 -5.50
CA ALA A 50 -11.32 -9.38 -6.52
C ALA A 50 -12.68 -9.92 -6.99
N PRO A 51 -12.93 -11.26 -7.12
CA PRO A 51 -14.25 -11.79 -7.48
C PRO A 51 -15.38 -11.42 -6.52
N ASN A 52 -15.05 -11.01 -5.30
CA ASN A 52 -16.04 -10.63 -4.28
C ASN A 52 -16.41 -9.13 -4.35
N TYR A 53 -15.86 -8.37 -5.30
CA TYR A 53 -16.03 -6.93 -5.39
C TYR A 53 -16.52 -6.53 -6.80
N ASP A 54 -17.06 -5.32 -6.92
CA ASP A 54 -17.43 -4.70 -8.19
C ASP A 54 -16.38 -3.69 -8.65
N ILE A 55 -15.66 -3.08 -7.70
CA ILE A 55 -14.70 -2.02 -7.96
C ILE A 55 -13.42 -2.26 -7.15
N ILE A 56 -12.27 -2.19 -7.83
CA ILE A 56 -10.96 -2.11 -7.17
C ILE A 56 -10.44 -0.69 -7.32
N ALA A 57 -10.14 -0.02 -6.21
CA ALA A 57 -9.78 1.40 -6.20
C ALA A 57 -8.43 1.65 -5.54
N ARG A 58 -7.46 2.21 -6.27
CA ARG A 58 -6.21 2.72 -5.72
C ARG A 58 -6.47 4.07 -5.07
N PHE A 59 -6.10 4.24 -3.82
CA PHE A 59 -6.42 5.46 -3.08
C PHE A 59 -5.22 6.39 -2.84
N GLN A 60 -3.97 5.91 -2.97
CA GLN A 60 -2.76 6.70 -2.75
C GLN A 60 -1.55 6.11 -3.50
N GLY A 61 -0.40 6.79 -3.40
CA GLY A 61 0.83 6.39 -4.05
C GLY A 61 0.86 6.80 -5.53
N GLY A 62 1.64 6.10 -6.31
CA GLY A 62 1.83 6.39 -7.72
C GLY A 62 2.73 5.33 -8.37
N PRO A 63 3.52 5.69 -9.40
CA PRO A 63 4.36 4.75 -10.14
C PRO A 63 5.55 4.16 -9.33
N ASN A 64 5.73 4.57 -8.07
CA ASN A 64 6.69 3.94 -7.15
C ASN A 64 6.19 2.60 -6.60
N ALA A 65 4.91 2.25 -6.75
CA ALA A 65 4.41 0.91 -6.44
C ALA A 65 4.82 -0.10 -7.53
N GLY A 66 4.86 -1.38 -7.15
CA GLY A 66 5.10 -2.49 -8.06
C GLY A 66 4.29 -3.70 -7.61
N HIS A 67 3.02 -3.80 -8.06
CA HIS A 67 2.15 -4.93 -7.73
C HIS A 67 2.35 -6.04 -8.75
N THR A 68 3.06 -7.07 -8.32
CA THR A 68 3.35 -8.24 -9.17
C THR A 68 2.17 -9.21 -9.16
N LEU A 69 1.69 -9.55 -10.33
CA LEU A 69 0.64 -10.55 -10.57
C LEU A 69 1.18 -11.64 -11.47
N ARG A 70 0.70 -12.86 -11.27
CA ARG A 70 0.95 -14.00 -12.17
C ARG A 70 -0.37 -14.42 -12.78
N ILE A 71 -0.53 -14.20 -14.07
CA ILE A 71 -1.74 -14.52 -14.84
C ILE A 71 -1.35 -15.49 -15.94
N GLU A 72 -1.93 -16.69 -15.95
CA GLU A 72 -1.64 -17.74 -16.94
C GLU A 72 -0.14 -17.98 -17.11
N GLY A 73 0.58 -18.06 -15.99
CA GLY A 73 2.03 -18.28 -15.96
C GLY A 73 2.91 -17.07 -16.33
N LYS A 74 2.32 -15.98 -16.81
CA LYS A 74 3.04 -14.74 -17.15
C LYS A 74 3.08 -13.79 -15.97
N LYS A 75 4.22 -13.10 -15.81
CA LYS A 75 4.41 -12.08 -14.75
C LYS A 75 4.07 -10.69 -15.28
N PHE A 76 3.19 -9.99 -14.56
CA PHE A 76 2.86 -8.58 -14.80
C PHE A 76 3.21 -7.76 -13.57
N VAL A 77 3.69 -6.54 -13.80
CA VAL A 77 3.97 -5.59 -12.71
C VAL A 77 3.15 -4.34 -12.99
N LEU A 78 2.14 -4.09 -12.15
CA LEU A 78 1.32 -2.89 -12.21
C LEU A 78 1.87 -1.83 -11.24
N HIS A 79 1.95 -0.60 -11.71
CA HIS A 79 2.45 0.54 -10.95
C HIS A 79 1.32 1.43 -10.45
N THR A 80 0.46 1.88 -11.36
CA THR A 80 -0.64 2.82 -11.09
C THR A 80 -2.00 2.17 -11.22
N ILE A 81 -2.16 1.28 -12.19
CA ILE A 81 -3.42 0.58 -12.49
C ILE A 81 -3.76 -0.38 -11.34
N PRO A 82 -5.04 -0.42 -10.88
CA PRO A 82 -5.47 -1.37 -9.86
C PRO A 82 -5.33 -2.84 -10.30
N SER A 83 -5.07 -3.73 -9.33
CA SER A 83 -4.81 -5.16 -9.58
C SER A 83 -6.01 -5.94 -10.11
N GLY A 84 -7.21 -5.38 -10.10
CA GLY A 84 -8.43 -5.98 -10.66
C GLY A 84 -8.55 -5.89 -12.17
N ILE A 85 -7.64 -5.21 -12.88
CA ILE A 85 -7.77 -4.90 -14.31
C ILE A 85 -7.87 -6.13 -15.21
N PHE A 86 -7.30 -7.26 -14.81
CA PHE A 86 -7.34 -8.51 -15.56
C PHE A 86 -8.70 -9.22 -15.52
N ARG A 87 -9.65 -8.75 -14.71
CA ARG A 87 -11.00 -9.30 -14.60
C ARG A 87 -11.99 -8.42 -15.34
N LYS A 88 -12.67 -8.99 -16.34
CA LYS A 88 -13.52 -8.26 -17.28
C LYS A 88 -14.74 -7.60 -16.63
N GLU A 89 -15.23 -8.18 -15.55
CA GLU A 89 -16.43 -7.73 -14.81
C GLU A 89 -16.17 -6.57 -13.85
N LEU A 90 -14.88 -6.24 -13.57
CA LEU A 90 -14.52 -5.26 -12.56
C LEU A 90 -14.26 -3.87 -13.15
N VAL A 91 -14.70 -2.88 -12.41
CA VAL A 91 -14.26 -1.50 -12.60
C VAL A 91 -12.97 -1.27 -11.79
N ASN A 92 -12.03 -0.56 -12.38
CA ASN A 92 -10.74 -0.22 -11.78
C ASN A 92 -10.63 1.29 -11.69
N LEU A 93 -10.50 1.83 -10.48
CA LEU A 93 -10.51 3.27 -10.22
C LEU A 93 -9.16 3.74 -9.71
N ILE A 94 -8.54 4.67 -10.41
CA ILE A 94 -7.39 5.44 -9.93
C ILE A 94 -7.93 6.66 -9.21
N GLY A 95 -7.85 6.67 -7.88
CA GLY A 95 -8.50 7.65 -7.00
C GLY A 95 -7.79 9.00 -6.89
N ASN A 96 -8.42 9.95 -6.22
CA ASN A 96 -7.95 11.34 -6.04
C ASN A 96 -6.60 11.44 -5.30
N GLY A 97 -6.27 10.47 -4.44
CA GLY A 97 -5.04 10.47 -3.66
C GLY A 97 -3.82 9.94 -4.43
N VAL A 98 -4.02 9.34 -5.60
CA VAL A 98 -2.93 8.84 -6.45
C VAL A 98 -2.26 10.00 -7.19
N VAL A 99 -0.94 9.93 -7.35
CA VAL A 99 -0.20 10.79 -8.27
C VAL A 99 0.12 10.00 -9.54
N VAL A 100 -0.25 10.55 -10.69
CA VAL A 100 -0.27 9.87 -11.98
C VAL A 100 0.88 10.36 -12.86
N ASP A 101 1.77 9.45 -13.22
CA ASP A 101 2.77 9.70 -14.26
C ASP A 101 2.19 9.26 -15.62
N PRO A 102 1.92 10.18 -16.54
CA PRO A 102 1.38 9.87 -17.86
C PRO A 102 2.20 8.85 -18.63
N ILE A 103 3.52 8.97 -18.61
CA ILE A 103 4.43 8.07 -19.33
C ILE A 103 4.33 6.63 -18.77
N THR A 104 4.36 6.49 -17.45
CA THR A 104 4.24 5.17 -16.83
C THR A 104 2.86 4.58 -17.08
N LEU A 105 1.78 5.38 -16.97
CA LEU A 105 0.42 4.90 -17.18
C LEU A 105 0.21 4.41 -18.61
N VAL A 106 0.62 5.19 -19.62
CA VAL A 106 0.51 4.79 -21.03
C VAL A 106 1.28 3.50 -21.29
N LYS A 107 2.49 3.36 -20.75
CA LYS A 107 3.26 2.12 -20.87
C LYS A 107 2.54 0.91 -20.25
N GLU A 108 1.84 1.08 -19.14
CA GLU A 108 1.02 0.01 -18.55
C GLU A 108 -0.17 -0.34 -19.46
N LEU A 109 -0.83 0.67 -20.04
CA LEU A 109 -1.94 0.49 -20.99
C LEU A 109 -1.51 -0.26 -22.25
N ASP A 110 -0.34 0.07 -22.80
CA ASP A 110 0.23 -0.63 -23.96
C ASP A 110 0.49 -2.11 -23.66
N GLN A 111 1.03 -2.41 -22.46
CA GLN A 111 1.23 -3.78 -22.01
C GLN A 111 -0.08 -4.55 -21.88
N LEU A 112 -1.13 -3.93 -21.37
CA LEU A 112 -2.46 -4.53 -21.26
C LEU A 112 -3.07 -4.77 -22.66
N SER A 113 -2.97 -3.80 -23.55
CA SER A 113 -3.45 -3.91 -24.94
C SER A 113 -2.75 -5.03 -25.69
N ALA A 114 -1.44 -5.18 -25.51
CA ALA A 114 -0.63 -6.21 -26.18
C ALA A 114 -1.06 -7.65 -25.83
N ILE A 115 -1.74 -7.83 -24.69
CA ILE A 115 -2.29 -9.13 -24.26
C ILE A 115 -3.83 -9.22 -24.38
N GLY A 116 -4.44 -8.24 -25.04
CA GLY A 116 -5.89 -8.24 -25.31
C GLY A 116 -6.77 -7.90 -24.11
N VAL A 117 -6.23 -7.23 -23.10
CA VAL A 117 -7.05 -6.73 -21.97
C VAL A 117 -7.74 -5.45 -22.39
N ASP A 118 -9.06 -5.51 -22.49
CA ASP A 118 -9.90 -4.34 -22.70
C ASP A 118 -10.07 -3.58 -21.39
N TYR A 119 -9.67 -2.32 -21.37
CA TYR A 119 -9.75 -1.44 -20.21
C TYR A 119 -10.58 -0.17 -20.45
N ALA A 120 -10.99 0.11 -21.68
CA ALA A 120 -11.52 1.42 -22.09
C ALA A 120 -12.70 1.88 -21.21
N ASP A 121 -13.68 1.00 -20.96
CA ASP A 121 -14.87 1.32 -20.15
C ASP A 121 -14.69 1.00 -18.66
N ARG A 122 -13.61 0.31 -18.29
CA ARG A 122 -13.41 -0.26 -16.96
C ARG A 122 -12.31 0.41 -16.14
N LEU A 123 -11.41 1.14 -16.79
CA LEU A 123 -10.40 1.94 -16.10
C LEU A 123 -10.90 3.38 -15.98
N LEU A 124 -11.11 3.82 -14.75
CA LEU A 124 -11.56 5.16 -14.42
C LEU A 124 -10.44 5.96 -13.78
N LEU A 125 -10.29 7.20 -14.21
CA LEU A 125 -9.28 8.10 -13.72
C LEU A 125 -9.93 9.27 -12.97
N ALA A 126 -9.58 9.45 -11.70
CA ALA A 126 -10.13 10.53 -10.90
C ALA A 126 -9.64 11.90 -11.39
N ARG A 127 -10.55 12.82 -11.66
CA ARG A 127 -10.23 14.18 -12.13
C ARG A 127 -9.36 14.97 -11.15
N LYS A 128 -9.43 14.68 -9.86
CA LYS A 128 -8.64 15.35 -8.81
C LYS A 128 -7.29 14.68 -8.53
N ALA A 129 -6.96 13.55 -9.15
CA ALA A 129 -5.63 12.96 -9.08
C ALA A 129 -4.58 13.92 -9.68
N HIS A 130 -3.42 14.03 -9.02
CA HIS A 130 -2.37 14.97 -9.47
C HIS A 130 -1.47 14.33 -10.52
N LEU A 131 -1.02 15.14 -11.46
CA LEU A 131 -0.09 14.73 -12.51
C LEU A 131 1.36 14.88 -12.03
N ILE A 132 2.16 13.86 -12.27
CA ILE A 132 3.62 13.95 -12.16
C ILE A 132 4.15 14.56 -13.44
N LEU A 133 4.80 15.72 -13.34
CA LEU A 133 5.44 16.41 -14.45
C LEU A 133 6.88 15.90 -14.64
N PRO A 134 7.47 16.06 -15.82
CA PRO A 134 8.90 15.82 -16.05
C PRO A 134 9.80 16.56 -15.06
N THR A 135 9.44 17.81 -14.74
CA THR A 135 10.16 18.64 -13.77
C THR A 135 10.08 18.12 -12.33
N HIS A 136 9.00 17.42 -11.93
CA HIS A 136 8.95 16.73 -10.65
C HIS A 136 9.99 15.61 -10.57
N ARG A 137 10.17 14.83 -11.64
CA ARG A 137 11.19 13.77 -11.71
C ARG A 137 12.60 14.35 -11.70
N TYR A 138 12.82 15.46 -12.39
CA TYR A 138 14.09 16.20 -12.36
C TYR A 138 14.43 16.66 -10.94
N ILE A 139 13.51 17.34 -10.25
CA ILE A 139 13.70 17.81 -8.87
C ILE A 139 13.94 16.64 -7.89
N ASP A 140 13.19 15.54 -8.02
CA ASP A 140 13.38 14.35 -7.20
C ASP A 140 14.80 13.79 -7.36
N ALA A 141 15.28 13.64 -8.58
CA ALA A 141 16.62 13.16 -8.86
C ALA A 141 17.72 14.13 -8.37
N ALA A 142 17.57 15.43 -8.62
CA ALA A 142 18.53 16.46 -8.21
C ALA A 142 18.62 16.60 -6.68
N SER A 143 17.47 16.60 -5.99
CA SER A 143 17.42 16.68 -4.54
C SER A 143 17.98 15.43 -3.86
N GLU A 144 17.71 14.24 -4.41
CA GLU A 144 18.26 13.00 -3.88
C GLU A 144 19.78 12.94 -4.09
N GLN A 145 20.28 13.43 -5.23
CA GLN A 145 21.72 13.54 -5.47
C GLN A 145 22.39 14.50 -4.47
N ALA A 146 21.76 15.65 -4.19
CA ALA A 146 22.26 16.65 -3.27
C ALA A 146 22.44 16.14 -1.84
N LYS A 147 21.64 15.17 -1.39
CA LYS A 147 21.73 14.55 -0.06
C LYS A 147 23.01 13.72 0.17
N GLY A 148 23.71 13.32 -0.88
CA GLY A 148 24.96 12.57 -0.77
C GLY A 148 24.78 11.26 -0.01
N LYS A 149 25.38 11.17 1.21
CA LYS A 149 25.27 10.00 2.10
C LYS A 149 23.91 9.88 2.81
N GLU A 150 23.17 10.98 2.90
CA GLU A 150 21.86 11.05 3.58
C GLU A 150 20.69 10.75 2.62
N LYS A 151 20.96 10.05 1.53
CA LYS A 151 19.93 9.66 0.58
C LYS A 151 18.82 8.85 1.25
N ILE A 152 17.58 9.24 0.98
CA ILE A 152 16.39 8.51 1.44
C ILE A 152 16.24 7.18 0.68
N GLY A 153 16.75 7.11 -0.54
CA GLY A 153 16.58 5.98 -1.44
C GLY A 153 15.34 6.12 -2.32
N SER A 154 15.03 7.36 -2.74
CA SER A 154 13.92 7.65 -3.67
C SER A 154 13.94 6.75 -4.89
N THR A 155 12.75 6.47 -5.43
CA THR A 155 12.57 5.76 -6.70
C THR A 155 12.80 6.65 -7.92
N LEU A 156 13.07 7.94 -7.72
CA LEU A 156 13.28 8.96 -8.75
C LEU A 156 12.08 9.09 -9.72
N LYS A 157 10.88 8.87 -9.20
CA LYS A 157 9.63 8.94 -9.96
C LYS A 157 8.85 10.24 -9.77
N GLY A 158 9.43 11.22 -9.06
CA GLY A 158 8.81 12.51 -8.82
C GLY A 158 7.68 12.51 -7.78
N ILE A 159 7.57 11.44 -6.97
CA ILE A 159 6.47 11.27 -6.01
C ILE A 159 6.48 12.40 -4.97
N GLY A 160 7.61 12.62 -4.30
CA GLY A 160 7.76 13.65 -3.27
C GLY A 160 7.41 15.04 -3.78
N PRO A 161 8.07 15.54 -4.84
CA PRO A 161 7.78 16.85 -5.41
C PRO A 161 6.32 17.03 -5.85
N THR A 162 5.66 15.98 -6.37
CA THR A 162 4.24 16.07 -6.76
C THR A 162 3.33 16.22 -5.54
N TYR A 163 3.59 15.48 -4.44
CA TYR A 163 2.83 15.66 -3.19
C TYR A 163 3.14 17.01 -2.52
N MET A 164 4.36 17.53 -2.64
CA MET A 164 4.69 18.90 -2.21
C MET A 164 3.81 19.92 -2.93
N ASP A 165 3.68 19.81 -4.24
CA ASP A 165 2.81 20.71 -5.02
C ASP A 165 1.34 20.53 -4.71
N LYS A 166 0.88 19.29 -4.51
CA LYS A 166 -0.48 19.02 -4.06
C LYS A 166 -0.80 19.76 -2.76
N THR A 167 0.05 19.60 -1.75
CA THR A 167 -0.11 20.25 -0.44
C THR A 167 0.13 21.76 -0.53
N GLY A 168 1.07 22.20 -1.36
CA GLY A 168 1.37 23.60 -1.68
C GLY A 168 0.32 24.28 -2.57
N ARG A 169 -0.69 23.55 -3.07
CA ARG A 169 -1.79 24.05 -3.91
C ARG A 169 -1.33 24.60 -5.26
N ASN A 170 -0.29 24.01 -5.84
CA ASN A 170 0.28 24.42 -7.11
C ASN A 170 0.11 23.36 -8.21
N GLY A 171 -0.09 22.09 -7.81
CA GLY A 171 -0.04 20.95 -8.73
C GLY A 171 -1.15 20.96 -9.78
N LEU A 172 -0.85 20.37 -10.93
CA LEU A 172 -1.83 20.07 -11.98
C LEU A 172 -2.53 18.75 -11.70
N ARG A 173 -3.81 18.70 -12.01
CA ARG A 173 -4.67 17.53 -11.83
C ARG A 173 -5.09 16.96 -13.17
N VAL A 174 -5.52 15.72 -13.18
CA VAL A 174 -6.03 15.06 -14.38
C VAL A 174 -7.15 15.86 -15.04
N GLY A 175 -8.11 16.38 -14.27
CA GLY A 175 -9.20 17.18 -14.81
C GLY A 175 -8.75 18.49 -15.46
N ASP A 176 -7.60 19.03 -15.08
CA ASP A 176 -7.05 20.25 -15.66
C ASP A 176 -6.62 20.04 -17.13
N LEU A 177 -6.38 18.79 -17.55
CA LEU A 177 -6.08 18.44 -18.96
C LEU A 177 -7.18 18.87 -19.93
N MET A 178 -8.42 18.98 -19.46
CA MET A 178 -9.59 19.33 -20.26
C MET A 178 -9.83 20.85 -20.33
N LEU A 179 -9.04 21.64 -19.61
CA LEU A 179 -9.21 23.09 -19.56
C LEU A 179 -8.47 23.78 -20.73
N PRO A 180 -9.04 24.85 -21.29
CA PRO A 180 -8.43 25.56 -22.43
C PRO A 180 -7.10 26.23 -22.09
N ASP A 181 -6.86 26.54 -20.81
CA ASP A 181 -5.64 27.18 -20.32
C ASP A 181 -4.61 26.18 -19.76
N PHE A 182 -4.77 24.87 -20.02
CA PHE A 182 -3.87 23.82 -19.52
C PHE A 182 -2.39 24.10 -19.82
N HIS A 183 -2.05 24.45 -21.06
CA HIS A 183 -0.66 24.70 -21.45
C HIS A 183 -0.07 25.89 -20.69
N ALA A 184 -0.83 26.96 -20.51
CA ALA A 184 -0.36 28.13 -19.75
C ALA A 184 -0.09 27.78 -18.28
N ARG A 185 -0.95 26.95 -17.65
CA ARG A 185 -0.74 26.44 -16.29
C ARG A 185 0.47 25.53 -16.20
N TYR A 186 0.66 24.67 -17.20
CA TYR A 186 1.83 23.78 -17.28
C TYR A 186 3.14 24.59 -17.34
N GLU A 187 3.24 25.56 -18.25
CA GLU A 187 4.44 26.38 -18.40
C GLU A 187 4.74 27.20 -17.13
N ALA A 188 3.73 27.79 -16.50
CA ALA A 188 3.91 28.54 -15.25
C ALA A 188 4.43 27.63 -14.11
N LEU A 189 3.94 26.41 -14.00
CA LEU A 189 4.43 25.46 -13.01
C LEU A 189 5.84 24.95 -13.33
N LYS A 190 6.12 24.67 -14.60
CA LYS A 190 7.46 24.30 -15.08
C LYS A 190 8.49 25.39 -14.76
N GLU A 191 8.20 26.66 -15.04
CA GLU A 191 9.09 27.78 -14.72
C GLU A 191 9.42 27.87 -13.24
N LYS A 192 8.40 27.72 -12.38
CA LYS A 192 8.56 27.62 -10.92
C LYS A 192 9.50 26.47 -10.55
N HIS A 193 9.29 25.27 -11.12
CA HIS A 193 10.13 24.11 -10.86
C HIS A 193 11.57 24.31 -11.29
N LEU A 194 11.80 24.91 -12.46
CA LEU A 194 13.14 25.24 -12.94
C LEU A 194 13.85 26.26 -12.04
N THR A 195 13.08 27.17 -11.42
CA THR A 195 13.62 28.09 -10.43
C THR A 195 14.05 27.36 -9.15
N ILE A 196 13.24 26.42 -8.65
CA ILE A 196 13.57 25.57 -7.49
C ILE A 196 14.77 24.67 -7.82
N ALA A 197 14.81 24.12 -9.03
CA ALA A 197 15.89 23.23 -9.48
C ALA A 197 17.28 23.88 -9.43
N LYS A 198 17.39 25.21 -9.53
CA LYS A 198 18.66 25.96 -9.39
C LYS A 198 19.27 25.85 -7.99
N LEU A 199 18.50 25.44 -6.99
CA LEU A 199 18.99 25.18 -5.61
C LEU A 199 19.75 23.86 -5.49
N TYR A 200 19.69 22.99 -6.50
CA TYR A 200 20.31 21.66 -6.50
C TYR A 200 21.43 21.57 -7.53
N PRO A 201 22.34 20.60 -7.40
CA PRO A 201 23.33 20.31 -8.42
C PRO A 201 22.67 19.97 -9.76
N THR A 202 23.32 20.37 -10.85
CA THR A 202 22.95 19.93 -12.20
C THR A 202 23.14 18.42 -12.29
N ILE A 203 22.15 17.74 -12.86
CA ILE A 203 22.15 16.30 -13.06
C ILE A 203 22.07 15.98 -14.55
N ASP A 204 22.52 14.78 -14.90
CA ASP A 204 22.32 14.24 -16.26
C ASP A 204 20.87 13.76 -16.40
N PHE A 205 20.02 14.63 -16.94
CA PHE A 205 18.59 14.37 -17.16
C PHE A 205 18.13 15.17 -18.37
N ASP A 206 17.75 14.47 -19.42
CA ASP A 206 17.22 15.08 -20.65
C ASP A 206 15.75 15.49 -20.43
N LEU A 207 15.58 16.70 -19.90
CA LEU A 207 14.26 17.24 -19.57
C LEU A 207 13.41 17.49 -20.84
N GLU A 208 14.03 17.90 -21.93
CA GLU A 208 13.33 18.21 -23.19
C GLU A 208 12.74 16.94 -23.82
N ALA A 209 13.54 15.89 -23.94
CA ALA A 209 13.06 14.60 -24.44
C ALA A 209 11.98 13.97 -23.52
N GLU A 210 12.11 14.15 -22.20
CA GLU A 210 11.11 13.65 -21.25
C GLU A 210 9.80 14.43 -21.34
N GLU A 211 9.87 15.76 -21.55
CA GLU A 211 8.71 16.62 -21.73
C GLU A 211 7.97 16.30 -23.03
N GLN A 212 8.69 16.08 -24.11
CA GLN A 212 8.09 15.68 -25.38
C GLN A 212 7.29 14.38 -25.22
N ARG A 213 7.89 13.35 -24.63
CA ARG A 213 7.21 12.06 -24.35
C ARG A 213 6.00 12.24 -23.44
N TRP A 214 6.12 13.10 -22.43
CA TRP A 214 5.04 13.39 -21.49
C TRP A 214 3.85 14.04 -22.22
N MET A 215 4.09 15.01 -23.08
CA MET A 215 3.07 15.68 -23.88
C MET A 215 2.35 14.72 -24.85
N GLU A 216 3.09 13.79 -25.47
CA GLU A 216 2.50 12.74 -26.30
C GLU A 216 1.53 11.84 -25.48
N CYS A 217 1.89 11.49 -24.25
CA CYS A 217 1.08 10.67 -23.36
C CYS A 217 -0.19 11.38 -22.85
N ILE A 218 -0.20 12.72 -22.80
CA ILE A 218 -1.37 13.50 -22.33
C ILE A 218 -2.61 13.24 -23.19
N GLU A 219 -2.47 13.08 -24.50
CA GLU A 219 -3.61 12.81 -25.38
C GLU A 219 -4.29 11.46 -25.04
N THR A 220 -3.49 10.47 -24.67
CA THR A 220 -4.04 9.18 -24.18
C THR A 220 -4.81 9.40 -22.87
N LEU A 221 -4.28 10.19 -21.93
CA LEU A 221 -4.98 10.45 -20.67
C LEU A 221 -6.29 11.21 -20.88
N ARG A 222 -6.35 12.12 -21.87
CA ARG A 222 -7.57 12.84 -22.25
C ARG A 222 -8.65 11.88 -22.75
N SER A 223 -8.28 10.82 -23.46
CA SER A 223 -9.21 9.81 -24.00
C SER A 223 -9.72 8.84 -22.96
N LEU A 224 -9.06 8.69 -21.81
CA LEU A 224 -9.52 7.82 -20.72
C LEU A 224 -10.78 8.39 -20.06
N ARG A 225 -11.61 7.50 -19.55
CA ARG A 225 -12.80 7.88 -18.81
C ARG A 225 -12.46 8.54 -17.48
N GLN A 226 -12.68 9.85 -17.39
CA GLN A 226 -12.45 10.64 -16.19
C GLN A 226 -13.71 10.78 -15.36
N VAL A 227 -13.59 10.71 -14.02
CA VAL A 227 -14.71 10.79 -13.08
C VAL A 227 -14.41 11.71 -11.90
N ASP A 228 -15.45 12.31 -11.34
CA ASP A 228 -15.40 12.91 -10.03
C ASP A 228 -15.54 11.79 -8.99
N CYS A 229 -14.39 11.34 -8.47
CA CYS A 229 -14.23 10.09 -7.70
C CYS A 229 -15.20 9.99 -6.52
N GLU A 230 -15.33 11.06 -5.74
CA GLU A 230 -16.20 11.12 -4.56
C GLU A 230 -17.67 10.89 -4.92
N TYR A 231 -18.16 11.46 -6.01
CA TYR A 231 -19.54 11.26 -6.47
C TYR A 231 -19.72 9.85 -7.08
N TYR A 232 -18.72 9.38 -7.84
CA TYR A 232 -18.77 8.04 -8.42
C TYR A 232 -18.83 6.96 -7.35
N VAL A 233 -17.96 7.05 -6.33
CA VAL A 233 -17.91 6.10 -5.22
C VAL A 233 -19.18 6.17 -4.37
N ALA A 234 -19.67 7.37 -4.04
CA ALA A 234 -20.90 7.54 -3.30
C ALA A 234 -22.11 6.93 -4.02
N GLU A 235 -22.19 7.09 -5.36
CA GLU A 235 -23.26 6.49 -6.15
C GLU A 235 -23.12 4.97 -6.23
N ALA A 236 -21.89 4.45 -6.40
CA ALA A 236 -21.64 3.01 -6.41
C ALA A 236 -22.08 2.36 -5.09
N LEU A 237 -21.74 2.97 -3.94
CA LEU A 237 -22.17 2.52 -2.62
C LEU A 237 -23.71 2.53 -2.48
N ARG A 238 -24.38 3.59 -2.93
CA ARG A 238 -25.86 3.66 -2.90
C ARG A 238 -26.51 2.57 -3.75
N ARG A 239 -25.84 2.10 -4.81
CA ARG A 239 -26.31 1.00 -5.67
C ARG A 239 -25.92 -0.40 -5.16
N GLY A 240 -25.39 -0.54 -3.97
CA GLY A 240 -25.00 -1.82 -3.42
C GLY A 240 -23.68 -2.38 -3.93
N LYS A 241 -22.87 -1.58 -4.59
CA LYS A 241 -21.59 -2.03 -5.14
C LYS A 241 -20.55 -2.21 -4.03
N ARG A 242 -19.84 -3.33 -4.07
CA ARG A 242 -18.74 -3.63 -3.15
C ARG A 242 -17.44 -3.07 -3.71
N ILE A 243 -16.71 -2.34 -2.88
CA ILE A 243 -15.46 -1.67 -3.26
C ILE A 243 -14.32 -2.20 -2.39
N LEU A 244 -13.21 -2.60 -3.04
CA LEU A 244 -11.94 -2.87 -2.35
C LEU A 244 -10.98 -1.72 -2.62
N ALA A 245 -10.59 -1.02 -1.56
CA ALA A 245 -9.54 0.00 -1.62
C ALA A 245 -8.17 -0.65 -1.50
N GLU A 246 -7.41 -0.61 -2.60
CA GLU A 246 -6.08 -1.21 -2.73
C GLU A 246 -5.00 -0.20 -2.34
N GLY A 247 -4.28 -0.47 -1.25
CA GLY A 247 -3.14 0.33 -0.79
C GLY A 247 -1.85 0.05 -1.57
N ALA A 248 -0.97 1.03 -1.57
CA ALA A 248 0.40 0.94 -2.08
C ALA A 248 1.40 1.15 -0.95
N GLN A 249 2.65 0.70 -1.13
CA GLN A 249 3.68 0.70 -0.10
C GLN A 249 3.24 -0.09 1.15
N GLY A 250 3.59 0.36 2.35
CA GLY A 250 3.19 -0.24 3.61
C GLY A 250 3.07 0.80 4.71
N SER A 251 2.42 0.48 5.82
CA SER A 251 2.08 1.42 6.89
C SER A 251 3.32 2.04 7.56
N MET A 252 4.45 1.32 7.60
CA MET A 252 5.71 1.85 8.12
C MET A 252 6.39 2.86 7.18
N LEU A 253 5.83 3.06 5.97
CA LEU A 253 6.24 4.09 5.01
C LEU A 253 5.24 5.25 4.95
N ASP A 254 4.25 5.31 5.83
CA ASP A 254 3.29 6.43 5.90
C ASP A 254 4.00 7.74 6.22
N ILE A 255 3.57 8.84 5.59
CA ILE A 255 4.21 10.15 5.74
C ILE A 255 4.14 10.68 7.18
N ASP A 256 3.06 10.39 7.90
CA ASP A 256 2.82 10.90 9.24
C ASP A 256 3.25 9.91 10.34
N PHE A 257 3.06 8.60 10.11
CA PHE A 257 3.20 7.55 11.12
C PHE A 257 4.30 6.53 10.83
N GLY A 258 4.96 6.62 9.68
CA GLY A 258 6.05 5.73 9.30
C GLY A 258 7.39 6.11 9.95
N THR A 259 8.44 5.45 9.48
CA THR A 259 9.83 5.66 9.95
C THR A 259 10.45 6.92 9.33
N TYR A 260 9.88 8.09 9.64
CA TYR A 260 10.34 9.39 9.13
C TYR A 260 11.84 9.62 9.44
N PRO A 261 12.65 10.18 8.51
CA PRO A 261 12.27 10.70 7.19
C PRO A 261 12.26 9.64 6.07
N PHE A 262 12.51 8.38 6.36
CA PHE A 262 12.59 7.27 5.39
C PHE A 262 11.20 6.70 5.09
N VAL A 263 10.33 7.52 4.54
CA VAL A 263 8.92 7.26 4.25
C VAL A 263 8.56 7.66 2.82
N THR A 264 7.38 7.28 2.34
CA THR A 264 6.79 7.84 1.13
C THR A 264 6.02 9.12 1.47
N SER A 265 5.72 9.94 0.46
CA SER A 265 5.04 11.23 0.66
C SER A 265 3.51 11.12 0.68
N SER A 266 2.96 9.93 0.86
CA SER A 266 1.51 9.69 0.88
C SER A 266 1.06 8.98 2.16
N ASN A 267 -0.23 9.12 2.50
CA ASN A 267 -0.83 8.38 3.60
C ASN A 267 -1.15 6.95 3.17
N THR A 268 -0.36 6.00 3.65
CA THR A 268 -0.46 4.57 3.32
C THR A 268 -1.37 3.80 4.25
N ILE A 269 -1.82 4.43 5.34
CA ILE A 269 -2.75 3.87 6.33
C ILE A 269 -4.21 3.94 5.84
N SER A 270 -5.11 3.22 6.53
CA SER A 270 -6.54 3.15 6.19
C SER A 270 -7.23 4.51 6.12
N ALA A 271 -6.82 5.48 6.93
CA ALA A 271 -7.31 6.86 6.88
C ALA A 271 -7.08 7.53 5.52
N GLY A 272 -6.02 7.13 4.79
CA GLY A 272 -5.74 7.61 3.44
C GLY A 272 -6.84 7.28 2.42
N VAL A 273 -7.67 6.27 2.67
CA VAL A 273 -8.83 5.93 1.83
C VAL A 273 -9.84 7.06 1.83
N CYS A 274 -10.08 7.68 2.99
CA CYS A 274 -11.06 8.76 3.12
C CYS A 274 -10.70 9.95 2.25
N THR A 275 -9.46 10.39 2.27
CA THR A 275 -8.99 11.51 1.44
C THR A 275 -8.71 11.08 -0.01
N GLY A 276 -8.28 9.85 -0.20
CA GLY A 276 -7.88 9.30 -1.50
C GLY A 276 -9.06 8.97 -2.42
N LEU A 277 -10.20 8.58 -1.88
CA LEU A 277 -11.43 8.30 -2.65
C LEU A 277 -12.53 9.35 -2.43
N GLY A 278 -12.39 10.21 -1.41
CA GLY A 278 -13.39 11.23 -1.07
C GLY A 278 -14.60 10.62 -0.35
N VAL A 279 -14.37 9.78 0.66
CA VAL A 279 -15.41 9.08 1.41
C VAL A 279 -15.35 9.38 2.90
N ALA A 280 -16.48 9.24 3.57
CA ALA A 280 -16.55 9.41 5.01
C ALA A 280 -15.83 8.27 5.76
N PRO A 281 -15.23 8.50 6.94
CA PRO A 281 -14.65 7.44 7.76
C PRO A 281 -15.62 6.30 8.08
N SER A 282 -16.89 6.61 8.26
CA SER A 282 -17.96 5.62 8.52
C SER A 282 -18.27 4.70 7.34
N ALA A 283 -17.73 4.97 6.16
CA ALA A 283 -17.86 4.10 4.98
C ALA A 283 -16.79 2.98 4.95
N ILE A 284 -15.79 3.02 5.85
CA ILE A 284 -14.77 1.98 5.95
C ILE A 284 -15.37 0.76 6.66
N GLY A 285 -15.27 -0.40 6.00
CA GLY A 285 -15.68 -1.70 6.52
C GLY A 285 -14.51 -2.51 7.06
N GLU A 286 -14.27 -3.67 6.47
CA GLU A 286 -13.15 -4.54 6.84
C GLU A 286 -11.81 -3.91 6.46
N VAL A 287 -10.83 -4.01 7.34
CA VAL A 287 -9.45 -3.62 7.07
C VAL A 287 -8.56 -4.85 7.07
N ILE A 288 -8.14 -5.26 5.89
CA ILE A 288 -7.31 -6.44 5.65
C ILE A 288 -5.86 -6.01 5.67
N GLY A 289 -5.16 -6.35 6.76
CA GLY A 289 -3.74 -6.10 6.91
C GLY A 289 -2.90 -7.23 6.32
N ILE A 290 -1.94 -6.90 5.45
CA ILE A 290 -1.03 -7.89 4.89
C ILE A 290 0.33 -7.77 5.54
N THR A 291 0.86 -8.87 6.02
CA THR A 291 2.22 -9.00 6.54
C THR A 291 2.91 -10.20 5.91
N LYS A 292 4.21 -10.12 5.70
CA LYS A 292 5.03 -11.32 5.45
C LYS A 292 5.27 -12.08 6.76
N ALA A 293 5.60 -13.35 6.66
CA ALA A 293 6.05 -14.15 7.80
C ALA A 293 7.45 -13.74 8.33
N TYR A 294 8.07 -12.76 7.68
CA TYR A 294 9.32 -12.09 8.05
C TYR A 294 9.27 -10.63 7.57
N CYS A 295 10.26 -9.82 7.91
CA CYS A 295 10.29 -8.43 7.48
C CYS A 295 11.24 -8.20 6.30
N THR A 296 10.89 -7.26 5.42
CA THR A 296 11.79 -6.76 4.37
C THR A 296 11.72 -5.25 4.25
N ARG A 297 12.83 -4.63 3.85
CA ARG A 297 12.88 -3.20 3.57
C ARG A 297 13.76 -2.92 2.36
N VAL A 298 13.33 -1.98 1.50
CA VAL A 298 14.14 -1.42 0.41
C VAL A 298 14.65 -0.04 0.83
N GLY A 299 15.90 0.24 0.52
CA GLY A 299 16.51 1.55 0.80
C GLY A 299 16.95 1.73 2.25
N SER A 300 17.23 2.98 2.59
CA SER A 300 17.77 3.38 3.90
C SER A 300 16.69 3.42 4.99
N GLY A 301 17.11 3.72 6.21
CA GLY A 301 16.24 3.89 7.37
C GLY A 301 16.27 2.72 8.35
N PRO A 302 15.64 2.88 9.50
CA PRO A 302 15.72 1.92 10.60
C PRO A 302 14.99 0.61 10.26
N PHE A 303 15.59 -0.48 10.70
CA PHE A 303 15.03 -1.83 10.54
C PHE A 303 15.46 -2.67 11.76
N PRO A 304 14.71 -2.63 12.88
CA PRO A 304 15.15 -3.21 14.15
C PRO A 304 15.50 -4.70 14.08
N THR A 305 14.79 -5.47 13.29
CA THR A 305 14.97 -6.93 13.18
C THR A 305 15.83 -7.35 12.00
N GLU A 306 16.56 -6.42 11.37
CA GLU A 306 17.43 -6.73 10.23
C GLU A 306 18.47 -7.79 10.55
N LEU A 307 18.73 -8.66 9.59
CA LEU A 307 19.73 -9.73 9.63
C LEU A 307 20.80 -9.48 8.56
N GLU A 308 22.00 -9.17 9.01
CA GLU A 308 23.17 -8.96 8.14
C GLU A 308 24.04 -10.22 8.01
N ASP A 309 23.52 -11.37 8.44
CA ASP A 309 24.16 -12.66 8.50
C ASP A 309 23.69 -13.62 7.39
N GLU A 310 24.09 -14.89 7.49
CA GLU A 310 23.70 -15.96 6.56
C GLU A 310 22.18 -16.18 6.52
N MET A 311 21.48 -15.96 7.62
CA MET A 311 20.03 -16.09 7.67
C MET A 311 19.35 -14.97 6.86
N GLY A 312 19.83 -13.73 6.97
CA GLY A 312 19.34 -12.63 6.13
C GLY A 312 19.59 -12.87 4.63
N ALA A 313 20.76 -13.44 4.29
CA ALA A 313 21.07 -13.86 2.92
C ALA A 313 20.16 -15.00 2.44
N PHE A 314 19.87 -15.98 3.28
CA PHE A 314 18.95 -17.08 3.01
C PHE A 314 17.53 -16.55 2.73
N LEU A 315 16.97 -15.72 3.60
CA LEU A 315 15.64 -15.14 3.43
C LEU A 315 15.54 -14.36 2.11
N ARG A 316 16.58 -13.62 1.75
CA ARG A 316 16.65 -12.87 0.49
C ARG A 316 16.64 -13.79 -0.73
N ALA A 317 17.43 -14.83 -0.69
CA ALA A 317 17.55 -15.78 -1.81
C ALA A 317 16.26 -16.61 -1.97
N GLU A 318 15.80 -17.26 -0.91
CA GLU A 318 14.61 -18.12 -0.93
C GLU A 318 13.34 -17.30 -1.22
N GLY A 319 13.22 -16.11 -0.60
CA GLY A 319 12.11 -15.20 -0.84
C GLY A 319 12.17 -14.46 -2.18
N SER A 320 13.25 -14.59 -2.96
CA SER A 320 13.49 -13.77 -4.17
C SER A 320 13.30 -12.28 -3.88
N GLU A 321 13.89 -11.81 -2.76
CA GLU A 321 13.66 -10.47 -2.24
C GLU A 321 14.49 -9.41 -2.97
N PHE A 322 14.00 -9.05 -4.17
CA PHE A 322 14.52 -7.99 -5.02
C PHE A 322 13.40 -7.04 -5.41
N GLY A 323 13.69 -5.75 -5.51
CA GLY A 323 12.70 -4.74 -5.86
C GLY A 323 12.11 -4.95 -7.25
N ALA A 324 10.79 -5.03 -7.36
CA ALA A 324 10.11 -5.29 -8.63
C ALA A 324 10.39 -4.21 -9.69
N THR A 325 10.60 -2.97 -9.27
CA THR A 325 10.85 -1.81 -10.14
C THR A 325 12.33 -1.53 -10.34
N THR A 326 13.14 -1.66 -9.29
CA THR A 326 14.55 -1.21 -9.29
C THR A 326 15.55 -2.37 -9.31
N GLY A 327 15.11 -3.60 -9.10
CA GLY A 327 15.98 -4.78 -8.96
C GLY A 327 16.89 -4.75 -7.71
N ARG A 328 16.81 -3.72 -6.86
CA ARG A 328 17.66 -3.62 -5.65
C ARG A 328 17.39 -4.77 -4.70
N PRO A 329 18.43 -5.35 -4.07
CA PRO A 329 18.24 -6.36 -3.04
C PRO A 329 17.50 -5.73 -1.85
N ARG A 330 16.52 -6.46 -1.30
CA ARG A 330 15.84 -6.07 -0.08
C ARG A 330 16.66 -6.52 1.13
N ARG A 331 16.70 -5.68 2.14
CA ARG A 331 17.14 -6.02 3.49
C ARG A 331 16.09 -6.96 4.08
N CYS A 332 16.52 -8.01 4.77
CA CYS A 332 15.63 -9.03 5.34
C CYS A 332 15.85 -9.12 6.85
N GLY A 333 14.80 -9.47 7.58
CA GLY A 333 14.86 -9.61 9.03
C GLY A 333 13.70 -10.44 9.58
N TRP A 334 13.79 -10.83 10.84
CA TRP A 334 12.73 -11.57 11.50
C TRP A 334 11.44 -10.77 11.61
N ILE A 335 10.31 -11.47 11.78
CA ILE A 335 9.01 -10.85 12.00
C ILE A 335 9.02 -10.03 13.29
N ASP A 336 8.34 -8.89 13.27
CA ASP A 336 8.44 -7.82 14.26
C ASP A 336 7.06 -7.53 14.86
N LEU A 337 6.78 -8.04 16.07
CA LEU A 337 5.47 -7.86 16.70
C LEU A 337 5.23 -6.44 17.21
N PRO A 338 6.18 -5.73 17.85
CA PRO A 338 6.00 -4.31 18.19
C PRO A 338 5.57 -3.47 16.98
N GLN A 339 6.27 -3.65 15.86
CA GLN A 339 5.96 -2.96 14.62
C GLN A 339 4.56 -3.33 14.08
N LEU A 340 4.18 -4.63 14.10
CA LEU A 340 2.88 -5.08 13.64
C LEU A 340 1.74 -4.62 14.55
N ARG A 341 1.91 -4.66 15.88
CA ARG A 341 0.90 -4.12 16.82
C ARG A 341 0.63 -2.65 16.58
N TYR A 342 1.69 -1.88 16.35
CA TYR A 342 1.59 -0.46 16.02
C TYR A 342 0.76 -0.24 14.74
N THR A 343 1.09 -0.93 13.66
CA THR A 343 0.38 -0.74 12.38
C THR A 343 -1.03 -1.33 12.38
N ILE A 344 -1.29 -2.40 13.12
CA ILE A 344 -2.63 -2.94 13.35
C ILE A 344 -3.52 -1.90 14.07
N MET A 345 -2.99 -1.29 15.12
CA MET A 345 -3.68 -0.24 15.88
C MET A 345 -4.00 0.97 15.00
N LEU A 346 -3.01 1.51 14.27
CA LEU A 346 -3.19 2.69 13.40
C LEU A 346 -4.25 2.49 12.33
N ASN A 347 -4.30 1.28 11.78
CA ASN A 347 -5.20 0.97 10.67
C ASN A 347 -6.57 0.45 11.10
N GLY A 348 -6.74 0.07 12.37
CA GLY A 348 -7.94 -0.63 12.81
C GLY A 348 -8.11 -1.96 12.08
N VAL A 349 -7.03 -2.75 11.93
CA VAL A 349 -7.02 -4.01 11.18
C VAL A 349 -7.99 -5.01 11.80
N THR A 350 -8.90 -5.54 10.98
CA THR A 350 -9.91 -6.51 11.40
C THR A 350 -9.50 -7.95 11.13
N GLN A 351 -8.63 -8.17 10.13
CA GLN A 351 -8.12 -9.48 9.76
C GLN A 351 -6.76 -9.40 9.07
N LEU A 352 -5.99 -10.47 9.17
CA LEU A 352 -4.64 -10.58 8.61
C LEU A 352 -4.57 -11.56 7.44
N ALA A 353 -3.75 -11.20 6.45
CA ALA A 353 -3.20 -12.10 5.46
C ALA A 353 -1.68 -12.22 5.68
N VAL A 354 -1.22 -13.42 6.03
CA VAL A 354 0.21 -13.71 6.21
C VAL A 354 0.76 -14.32 4.93
N THR A 355 1.74 -13.64 4.34
CA THR A 355 2.34 -14.05 3.07
C THR A 355 3.76 -14.60 3.24
N LYS A 356 4.27 -15.28 2.21
CA LYS A 356 5.64 -15.79 2.20
C LYS A 356 5.95 -16.81 3.31
N VAL A 357 4.95 -17.57 3.76
CA VAL A 357 5.14 -18.62 4.76
C VAL A 357 6.02 -19.75 4.22
N ASP A 358 5.93 -20.04 2.93
CA ASP A 358 6.76 -20.97 2.18
C ASP A 358 8.26 -20.67 2.26
N VAL A 359 8.67 -19.43 2.38
CA VAL A 359 10.08 -19.03 2.49
C VAL A 359 10.74 -19.59 3.76
N LEU A 360 9.95 -19.89 4.79
CA LEU A 360 10.43 -20.42 6.06
C LEU A 360 10.54 -21.96 6.07
N ASN A 361 10.23 -22.65 4.98
CA ASN A 361 10.13 -24.13 4.90
C ASN A 361 11.38 -24.92 5.35
N ARG A 362 12.57 -24.31 5.38
CA ARG A 362 13.82 -25.00 5.74
C ARG A 362 14.46 -24.45 7.01
N ILE A 363 13.72 -23.63 7.73
CA ILE A 363 14.23 -22.99 8.96
C ILE A 363 13.80 -23.84 10.16
N ARG A 364 14.80 -24.28 10.96
CA ARG A 364 14.56 -25.10 12.16
C ARG A 364 14.00 -24.30 13.33
N GLU A 365 14.49 -23.09 13.47
CA GLU A 365 14.06 -22.17 14.53
C GLU A 365 13.76 -20.80 13.93
N ILE A 366 12.51 -20.35 14.10
CA ILE A 366 12.03 -19.07 13.61
C ILE A 366 11.99 -18.11 14.79
N ASN A 367 12.74 -17.02 14.70
CA ASN A 367 12.76 -16.00 15.72
C ASN A 367 11.70 -14.93 15.44
N VAL A 368 10.99 -14.54 16.50
CA VAL A 368 9.96 -13.50 16.48
C VAL A 368 10.35 -12.42 17.48
N ALA A 369 10.54 -11.17 17.03
CA ALA A 369 10.76 -10.06 17.93
C ALA A 369 9.46 -9.75 18.67
N THR A 370 9.47 -9.91 20.00
CA THR A 370 8.29 -9.72 20.87
C THR A 370 8.25 -8.35 21.52
N HIS A 371 9.42 -7.80 21.83
CA HIS A 371 9.65 -6.52 22.47
C HIS A 371 10.95 -5.88 21.91
N TYR A 372 11.16 -4.62 22.26
CA TYR A 372 12.40 -3.91 22.05
C TYR A 372 12.98 -3.50 23.40
N HIS A 373 14.30 -3.62 23.53
CA HIS A 373 15.04 -3.00 24.63
C HIS A 373 15.58 -1.65 24.16
N TYR A 374 15.14 -0.57 24.79
CA TYR A 374 15.64 0.80 24.60
C TYR A 374 15.37 1.64 25.86
N ASP A 375 16.17 2.68 26.08
CA ASP A 375 16.09 3.57 27.26
C ASP A 375 16.10 2.80 28.60
N GLY A 376 16.82 1.67 28.61
CA GLY A 376 16.99 0.83 29.82
C GLY A 376 15.78 -0.02 30.20
N ALA A 377 14.77 -0.15 29.34
CA ALA A 377 13.57 -0.94 29.60
C ALA A 377 13.15 -1.78 28.38
N ASP A 378 12.41 -2.84 28.65
CA ASP A 378 11.76 -3.65 27.62
C ASP A 378 10.39 -3.06 27.30
N ASN A 379 10.15 -2.78 26.00
CA ASN A 379 8.97 -2.11 25.50
C ASN A 379 8.31 -2.91 24.37
N ASP A 380 7.01 -2.92 24.33
CA ASP A 380 6.21 -3.49 23.23
C ASP A 380 5.75 -2.42 22.21
N GLN A 381 6.19 -1.16 22.39
CA GLN A 381 5.90 -0.02 21.55
C GLN A 381 7.16 0.45 20.80
N LEU A 382 6.96 1.17 19.71
CA LEU A 382 8.04 1.82 18.99
C LEU A 382 8.45 3.11 19.71
N PRO A 383 9.76 3.44 19.76
CA PRO A 383 10.18 4.76 20.21
C PRO A 383 9.72 5.84 19.22
N PHE A 384 9.63 7.08 19.69
CA PHE A 384 9.27 8.23 18.84
C PHE A 384 10.17 8.34 17.60
N ASP A 385 11.46 8.20 17.78
CA ASP A 385 12.44 8.28 16.69
C ASP A 385 13.27 7.00 16.60
N LEU A 386 12.84 6.10 15.70
CA LEU A 386 13.57 4.87 15.39
C LEU A 386 14.92 5.12 14.71
N CYS A 387 15.16 6.31 14.15
CA CYS A 387 16.42 6.64 13.49
C CYS A 387 17.51 7.00 14.50
N GLN A 388 17.16 7.62 15.61
CA GLN A 388 18.07 8.09 16.64
C GLN A 388 18.13 7.13 17.84
N THR A 389 17.05 6.42 18.14
CA THR A 389 16.97 5.51 19.27
C THR A 389 17.63 4.17 18.93
N LYS A 390 18.65 3.80 19.69
CA LYS A 390 19.26 2.48 19.55
C LYS A 390 18.31 1.42 20.14
N VAL A 391 17.67 0.69 19.26
CA VAL A 391 16.73 -0.37 19.62
C VAL A 391 17.40 -1.74 19.48
N THR A 392 17.22 -2.60 20.48
CA THR A 392 17.65 -4.01 20.44
C THR A 392 16.42 -4.91 20.51
N PRO A 393 16.11 -5.70 19.48
CA PRO A 393 14.96 -6.60 19.50
C PRO A 393 15.18 -7.77 20.47
N ILE A 394 14.12 -8.13 21.21
CA ILE A 394 14.08 -9.29 22.11
C ILE A 394 13.28 -10.38 21.39
N TYR A 395 13.94 -11.50 21.15
CA TYR A 395 13.39 -12.59 20.37
C TYR A 395 12.84 -13.71 21.22
N LYS A 396 11.77 -14.34 20.69
CA LYS A 396 11.28 -15.63 21.13
C LYS A 396 11.40 -16.62 19.96
N GLY A 397 12.07 -17.75 20.19
CA GLY A 397 12.19 -18.84 19.23
C GLY A 397 10.91 -19.65 19.12
N TYR A 398 10.57 -20.05 17.90
CA TYR A 398 9.49 -20.98 17.58
C TYR A 398 10.05 -22.12 16.75
N GLN A 399 9.55 -23.33 16.97
CA GLN A 399 9.90 -24.47 16.15
C GLN A 399 9.47 -24.20 14.71
N GLY A 400 10.41 -24.30 13.79
CA GLY A 400 10.15 -24.23 12.37
C GLY A 400 9.67 -25.58 11.81
N TRP A 401 9.54 -25.63 10.49
CA TRP A 401 9.13 -26.81 9.75
C TRP A 401 10.09 -27.07 8.60
N GLU A 402 10.47 -28.32 8.42
CA GLU A 402 11.39 -28.76 7.36
C GLU A 402 10.63 -29.46 6.24
N GLN A 403 9.37 -29.11 6.05
CA GLN A 403 8.49 -29.70 5.04
C GLN A 403 8.04 -28.65 4.03
N SER A 404 7.92 -29.04 2.75
CA SER A 404 7.27 -28.19 1.75
C SER A 404 5.80 -28.00 2.09
N LEU A 405 5.29 -26.79 1.85
CA LEU A 405 3.87 -26.46 1.97
C LEU A 405 3.12 -26.61 0.65
N ASP A 406 3.78 -27.06 -0.42
CA ASP A 406 3.24 -27.02 -1.79
C ASP A 406 1.96 -27.84 -1.97
N ASP A 407 1.79 -28.94 -1.22
CA ASP A 407 0.64 -29.83 -1.33
C ASP A 407 -0.56 -29.37 -0.48
N ALA A 408 -0.38 -28.41 0.42
CA ALA A 408 -1.45 -27.92 1.29
C ALA A 408 -2.51 -27.17 0.46
N LYS A 409 -3.78 -27.54 0.65
CA LYS A 409 -4.95 -26.93 0.01
C LYS A 409 -5.87 -26.21 1.00
N VAL A 410 -5.88 -26.69 2.24
CA VAL A 410 -6.63 -26.09 3.34
C VAL A 410 -5.71 -25.88 4.54
N TYR A 411 -6.15 -25.08 5.50
CA TYR A 411 -5.34 -24.72 6.67
C TYR A 411 -4.89 -25.94 7.49
N GLN A 412 -5.72 -26.97 7.55
CA GLN A 412 -5.47 -28.22 8.29
C GLN A 412 -4.37 -29.09 7.64
N ASP A 413 -4.08 -28.89 6.36
CA ASP A 413 -2.99 -29.60 5.65
C ASP A 413 -1.60 -29.05 6.02
N LEU A 414 -1.55 -27.85 6.62
CA LEU A 414 -0.28 -27.27 7.04
C LEU A 414 0.36 -28.09 8.18
N PRO A 415 1.68 -28.21 8.22
CA PRO A 415 2.38 -28.87 9.33
C PRO A 415 1.97 -28.27 10.68
N VAL A 416 1.94 -29.13 11.71
CA VAL A 416 1.56 -28.69 13.08
C VAL A 416 2.42 -27.52 13.57
N ALA A 417 3.72 -27.53 13.27
CA ALA A 417 4.62 -26.42 13.61
C ALA A 417 4.20 -25.11 12.91
N THR A 418 3.82 -25.17 11.62
CA THR A 418 3.31 -24.00 10.88
C THR A 418 2.02 -23.47 11.49
N GLN A 419 1.06 -24.36 11.81
CA GLN A 419 -0.19 -23.98 12.45
C GLN A 419 0.06 -23.35 13.83
N SER A 420 0.98 -23.94 14.63
CA SER A 420 1.36 -23.42 15.95
C SER A 420 2.02 -22.04 15.86
N PHE A 421 2.91 -21.82 14.88
CA PHE A 421 3.52 -20.53 14.62
C PHE A 421 2.49 -19.46 14.25
N LEU A 422 1.60 -19.75 13.29
CA LEU A 422 0.53 -18.85 12.88
C LEU A 422 -0.45 -18.56 14.04
N GLY A 423 -0.81 -19.58 14.83
CA GLY A 423 -1.65 -19.41 16.01
C GLY A 423 -1.00 -18.54 17.09
N ALA A 424 0.32 -18.65 17.27
CA ALA A 424 1.08 -17.81 18.19
C ALA A 424 1.10 -16.35 17.73
N LEU A 425 1.26 -16.10 16.42
CA LEU A 425 1.17 -14.74 15.85
C LEU A 425 -0.23 -14.15 16.04
N GLU A 426 -1.27 -14.91 15.70
CA GLU A 426 -2.68 -14.52 15.87
C GLU A 426 -2.99 -14.10 17.31
N SER A 427 -2.55 -14.93 18.27
CA SER A 427 -2.71 -14.67 19.70
C SER A 427 -1.95 -13.44 20.18
N ALA A 428 -0.70 -13.26 19.73
CA ALA A 428 0.15 -12.14 20.12
C ALA A 428 -0.31 -10.81 19.54
N LEU A 429 -0.89 -10.82 18.32
CA LEU A 429 -1.41 -9.65 17.62
C LEU A 429 -2.89 -9.37 17.93
N LYS A 430 -3.59 -10.31 18.58
CA LYS A 430 -5.03 -10.21 18.90
C LYS A 430 -5.89 -9.90 17.67
N THR A 431 -5.48 -10.37 16.50
CA THR A 431 -6.14 -10.11 15.22
C THR A 431 -6.17 -11.42 14.44
N PRO A 432 -7.35 -11.86 13.93
CA PRO A 432 -7.50 -13.16 13.28
C PRO A 432 -6.70 -13.22 11.96
N ILE A 433 -5.96 -14.30 11.78
CA ILE A 433 -5.31 -14.64 10.50
C ILE A 433 -6.34 -15.39 9.66
N ARG A 434 -6.84 -14.76 8.61
CA ARG A 434 -7.84 -15.34 7.70
C ARG A 434 -7.25 -15.91 6.42
N MET A 435 -6.06 -15.46 6.03
CA MET A 435 -5.42 -15.88 4.79
C MET A 435 -3.95 -16.20 5.03
N VAL A 436 -3.47 -17.29 4.43
CA VAL A 436 -2.07 -17.74 4.51
C VAL A 436 -1.57 -18.02 3.10
N SER A 437 -0.55 -17.28 2.63
CA SER A 437 0.06 -17.50 1.32
C SER A 437 1.31 -18.37 1.46
N ILE A 438 1.30 -19.50 0.75
CA ILE A 438 2.31 -20.56 0.76
C ILE A 438 3.04 -20.73 -0.57
N GLY A 439 3.03 -19.72 -1.42
CA GLY A 439 3.70 -19.71 -2.73
C GLY A 439 3.34 -18.47 -3.52
N PRO A 440 3.99 -18.23 -4.67
CA PRO A 440 3.76 -17.01 -5.46
C PRO A 440 2.49 -17.05 -6.33
N GLU A 441 1.93 -18.22 -6.65
CA GLU A 441 0.77 -18.40 -7.52
C GLU A 441 -0.53 -18.02 -6.76
N ARG A 442 -1.57 -17.64 -7.50
CA ARG A 442 -2.89 -17.27 -6.95
C ARG A 442 -3.47 -18.41 -6.09
N GLU A 443 -3.37 -19.64 -6.56
CA GLU A 443 -3.93 -20.85 -5.96
C GLU A 443 -3.22 -21.23 -4.66
N LYS A 444 -2.03 -20.65 -4.41
CA LYS A 444 -1.24 -20.85 -3.18
C LYS A 444 -1.63 -19.87 -2.08
N LEU A 445 -2.89 -19.45 -2.03
CA LEU A 445 -3.48 -18.68 -0.93
C LEU A 445 -4.56 -19.53 -0.26
N ILE A 446 -4.33 -19.89 1.00
CA ILE A 446 -5.23 -20.68 1.82
C ILE A 446 -6.09 -19.76 2.66
N VAL A 447 -7.41 -19.97 2.65
CA VAL A 447 -8.36 -19.29 3.55
C VAL A 447 -8.56 -20.16 4.79
N LYS A 448 -8.33 -19.56 5.96
CA LYS A 448 -8.62 -20.19 7.25
C LYS A 448 -10.10 -19.97 7.58
N THR A 449 -10.90 -21.01 7.42
CA THR A 449 -12.28 -21.02 7.91
C THR A 449 -12.30 -21.03 9.42
N THR A 450 -13.24 -20.33 10.02
CA THR A 450 -13.45 -20.28 11.49
C THR A 450 -13.85 -21.63 12.04
#